data_d266fb147e485a06b416e83d6b8e68d3
#
_entry.id   d266fb147e485a06b416e83d6b8e68d3
#
_cell.length_a   1.000
_cell.length_b   1.000
_cell.length_c   1.000
_cell.angle_alpha   90.00
_cell.angle_beta   90.00
_cell.angle_gamma   90.00
#
_symmetry.space_group_name_H-M   'P 1'
#
loop_
_entity.id
_entity.type
_entity.pdbx_description
1 polymer ?
#
loop_
_entity_poly.entity_id
_entity_poly.type
_entity_poly.pdbx_seq_one_letter_code
_entity_poly.pdbx_strand_id
1 'polypeptide(L)'
;MSFPERVYTSEEVKDAKALVDQGYKHNLIVEGTPEFRKQVNQVLELIKTSGYYDFLLSYIRMIMEIDGITQLRETEVAIWANKFAVENPVDAASLFIQKAYAMKEYLDGELYYGGNAEKRSVAKRIEFLQTLKDKTSDKDVKAESERLLEMWKDSSLVF
;
A
#
# COMPACT_ATOMS: atom_id res chain seq x y z
N MET A 1 7.26 -14.83 -20.20
CA MET A 1 5.88 -14.53 -19.73
C MET A 1 5.85 -13.10 -19.25
N SER A 2 4.89 -12.32 -19.71
CA SER A 2 4.70 -10.93 -19.27
C SER A 2 3.59 -10.87 -18.21
N PHE A 3 3.64 -9.85 -17.36
CA PHE A 3 2.60 -9.64 -16.36
C PHE A 3 1.26 -9.33 -17.04
N PRO A 4 0.14 -9.94 -16.60
CA PRO A 4 -1.15 -9.68 -17.22
C PRO A 4 -1.54 -8.20 -17.17
N GLU A 5 -2.09 -7.68 -18.25
CA GLU A 5 -2.57 -6.31 -18.30
C GLU A 5 -3.73 -6.09 -17.33
N ARG A 6 -4.63 -7.07 -17.23
CA ARG A 6 -5.69 -7.11 -16.22
C ARG A 6 -5.54 -8.39 -15.41
N VAL A 7 -5.81 -8.30 -14.12
CA VAL A 7 -5.70 -9.44 -13.20
C VAL A 7 -7.11 -9.74 -12.67
N TYR A 8 -7.92 -10.40 -13.50
CA TYR A 8 -9.33 -10.65 -13.20
C TYR A 8 -9.68 -12.13 -13.25
N THR A 9 -9.38 -12.82 -14.35
CA THR A 9 -9.70 -14.24 -14.48
C THR A 9 -8.81 -15.09 -13.58
N SER A 10 -9.25 -16.31 -13.26
CA SER A 10 -8.45 -17.24 -12.45
C SER A 10 -7.08 -17.48 -13.06
N GLU A 11 -6.99 -17.56 -14.37
CA GLU A 11 -5.72 -17.77 -15.06
C GLU A 11 -4.81 -16.55 -14.96
N GLU A 12 -5.38 -15.34 -15.12
CA GLU A 12 -4.62 -14.09 -14.95
C GLU A 12 -4.09 -13.94 -13.54
N VAL A 13 -4.89 -14.29 -12.54
CA VAL A 13 -4.47 -14.27 -11.13
C VAL A 13 -3.33 -15.24 -10.89
N LYS A 14 -3.42 -16.46 -11.42
CA LYS A 14 -2.35 -17.45 -11.30
C LYS A 14 -1.06 -16.98 -11.95
N ASP A 15 -1.15 -16.41 -13.16
CA ASP A 15 0.03 -15.91 -13.88
C ASP A 15 0.69 -14.77 -13.13
N ALA A 16 -0.11 -13.84 -12.62
CA ALA A 16 0.39 -12.72 -11.81
C ALA A 16 1.10 -13.21 -10.55
N LYS A 17 0.46 -14.14 -9.81
CA LYS A 17 1.05 -14.71 -8.60
C LYS A 17 2.36 -15.42 -8.89
N ALA A 18 2.42 -16.21 -9.96
CA ALA A 18 3.63 -16.92 -10.34
C ALA A 18 4.79 -15.95 -10.59
N LEU A 19 4.52 -14.84 -11.28
CA LEU A 19 5.55 -13.82 -11.54
C LEU A 19 6.02 -13.15 -10.26
N VAL A 20 5.10 -12.79 -9.36
CA VAL A 20 5.46 -12.20 -8.07
C VAL A 20 6.32 -13.18 -7.26
N ASP A 21 5.96 -14.46 -7.24
CA ASP A 21 6.73 -15.50 -6.53
C ASP A 21 8.14 -15.66 -7.12
N GLN A 22 8.33 -15.33 -8.39
CA GLN A 22 9.63 -15.34 -9.05
C GLN A 22 10.43 -14.05 -8.85
N GLY A 23 9.89 -13.10 -8.09
CA GLY A 23 10.58 -11.85 -7.79
C GLY A 23 10.24 -10.68 -8.71
N TYR A 24 9.18 -10.78 -9.50
CA TYR A 24 8.76 -9.69 -10.37
C TYR A 24 8.47 -8.41 -9.58
N LYS A 25 8.95 -7.29 -10.11
CA LYS A 25 8.67 -5.96 -9.54
C LYS A 25 8.14 -5.05 -10.65
N HIS A 26 7.07 -4.34 -10.35
CA HIS A 26 6.49 -3.37 -11.28
C HIS A 26 7.37 -2.13 -11.39
N ASN A 27 7.31 -1.48 -12.55
CA ASN A 27 7.78 -0.10 -12.69
C ASN A 27 6.62 0.80 -12.29
N LEU A 28 6.66 1.27 -11.05
CA LEU A 28 5.54 2.02 -10.48
C LEU A 28 5.29 3.31 -11.27
N ILE A 29 4.05 3.49 -11.71
CA ILE A 29 3.59 4.68 -12.40
C ILE A 29 2.74 5.50 -11.43
N VAL A 30 3.02 6.79 -11.34
CA VAL A 30 2.22 7.73 -10.53
C VAL A 30 1.57 8.71 -11.48
N GLU A 31 0.23 8.74 -11.49
CA GLU A 31 -0.56 9.61 -12.35
C GLU A 31 -1.35 10.61 -11.53
N GLY A 32 -1.29 11.88 -11.93
CA GLY A 32 -2.00 12.94 -11.28
C GLY A 32 -1.36 14.30 -11.55
N THR A 33 -1.82 15.31 -10.83
CA THR A 33 -1.25 16.65 -10.92
C THR A 33 0.21 16.66 -10.47
N PRO A 34 1.02 17.66 -10.88
CA PRO A 34 2.39 17.78 -10.39
C PRO A 34 2.49 17.79 -8.87
N GLU A 35 1.54 18.44 -8.18
CA GLU A 35 1.52 18.49 -6.72
C GLU A 35 1.27 17.11 -6.12
N PHE A 36 0.30 16.36 -6.64
CA PHE A 36 0.03 15.01 -6.21
C PHE A 36 1.27 14.11 -6.38
N ARG A 37 1.91 14.17 -7.55
CA ARG A 37 3.09 13.36 -7.83
C ARG A 37 4.26 13.69 -6.88
N LYS A 38 4.42 14.98 -6.56
CA LYS A 38 5.44 15.41 -5.60
C LYS A 38 5.15 14.83 -4.21
N GLN A 39 3.90 14.89 -3.76
CA GLN A 39 3.49 14.34 -2.47
C GLN A 39 3.68 12.83 -2.42
N VAL A 40 3.30 12.11 -3.49
CA VAL A 40 3.51 10.66 -3.58
C VAL A 40 5.00 10.33 -3.52
N ASN A 41 5.86 11.11 -4.16
CA ASN A 41 7.30 10.88 -4.09
C ASN A 41 7.82 10.95 -2.65
N GLN A 42 7.29 11.87 -1.84
CA GLN A 42 7.63 11.95 -0.42
C GLN A 42 7.18 10.71 0.33
N VAL A 43 5.97 10.21 0.01
CA VAL A 43 5.43 8.97 0.59
C VAL A 43 6.35 7.79 0.25
N LEU A 44 6.76 7.69 -1.02
CA LEU A 44 7.62 6.60 -1.47
C LEU A 44 8.98 6.60 -0.79
N GLU A 45 9.54 7.78 -0.50
CA GLU A 45 10.79 7.87 0.26
C GLU A 45 10.65 7.28 1.66
N LEU A 46 9.52 7.50 2.32
CA LEU A 46 9.25 6.89 3.62
C LEU A 46 9.12 5.38 3.52
N ILE A 47 8.46 4.89 2.47
CA ILE A 47 8.33 3.45 2.23
C ILE A 47 9.71 2.82 2.00
N LYS A 48 10.59 3.51 1.27
CA LYS A 48 11.98 3.06 1.08
C LYS A 48 12.72 2.99 2.41
N THR A 49 12.59 4.02 3.25
CA THR A 49 13.21 4.06 4.57
C THR A 49 12.79 2.86 5.42
N SER A 50 11.51 2.47 5.35
CA SER A 50 10.98 1.35 6.13
C SER A 50 11.45 -0.02 5.63
N GLY A 51 11.93 -0.11 4.40
CA GLY A 51 12.29 -1.39 3.77
C GLY A 51 11.14 -2.10 3.07
N TYR A 52 9.97 -1.46 2.95
CA TYR A 52 8.78 -2.06 2.31
C TYR A 52 8.65 -1.71 0.83
N TYR A 53 9.64 -1.06 0.23
CA TYR A 53 9.51 -0.62 -1.15
C TYR A 53 9.37 -1.79 -2.13
N ASP A 54 10.17 -2.84 -1.96
CA ASP A 54 10.06 -4.04 -2.79
C ASP A 54 8.70 -4.71 -2.64
N PHE A 55 8.15 -4.72 -1.43
CA PHE A 55 6.81 -5.23 -1.19
C PHE A 55 5.77 -4.43 -1.98
N LEU A 56 5.85 -3.10 -1.94
CA LEU A 56 4.96 -2.24 -2.71
C LEU A 56 5.08 -2.54 -4.21
N LEU A 57 6.28 -2.62 -4.75
CA LEU A 57 6.52 -2.86 -6.17
C LEU A 57 6.08 -4.25 -6.62
N SER A 58 6.03 -5.23 -5.69
CA SER A 58 5.54 -6.57 -6.01
C SER A 58 4.05 -6.58 -6.30
N TYR A 59 3.29 -5.67 -5.69
CA TYR A 59 1.82 -5.75 -5.72
C TYR A 59 1.12 -4.56 -6.33
N ILE A 60 1.81 -3.45 -6.55
CA ILE A 60 1.18 -2.23 -7.07
C ILE A 60 1.93 -1.73 -8.30
N ARG A 61 1.20 -1.57 -9.40
CA ARG A 61 1.74 -1.08 -10.67
C ARG A 61 1.54 0.41 -10.85
N MET A 62 0.46 0.97 -10.27
CA MET A 62 0.08 2.36 -10.48
C MET A 62 -0.54 2.96 -9.22
N ILE A 63 -0.23 4.22 -8.97
CA ILE A 63 -0.94 5.05 -7.99
C ILE A 63 -1.52 6.22 -8.77
N MET A 64 -2.86 6.38 -8.71
CA MET A 64 -3.57 7.39 -9.48
C MET A 64 -4.36 8.31 -8.57
N GLU A 65 -4.28 9.61 -8.82
CA GLU A 65 -5.05 10.62 -8.12
C GLU A 65 -6.53 10.55 -8.48
N ILE A 66 -7.39 10.56 -7.45
CA ILE A 66 -8.84 10.66 -7.64
C ILE A 66 -9.43 11.64 -6.62
N ASP A 67 -10.68 12.07 -6.89
CA ASP A 67 -11.43 12.89 -5.95
C ASP A 67 -12.22 12.07 -4.93
N GLY A 68 -12.45 10.78 -5.21
CA GLY A 68 -13.23 9.90 -4.36
C GLY A 68 -12.41 9.28 -3.23
N ILE A 69 -13.01 8.29 -2.57
CA ILE A 69 -12.38 7.55 -1.47
C ILE A 69 -11.24 6.68 -2.03
N THR A 70 -10.12 6.66 -1.33
CA THR A 70 -8.98 5.79 -1.68
C THR A 70 -9.42 4.34 -1.72
N GLN A 71 -9.05 3.64 -2.79
CA GLN A 71 -9.46 2.26 -3.01
C GLN A 71 -8.39 1.47 -3.76
N LEU A 72 -8.34 0.18 -3.47
CA LEU A 72 -7.57 -0.76 -4.28
C LEU A 72 -8.38 -1.12 -5.52
N ARG A 73 -7.75 -1.02 -6.69
CA ARG A 73 -8.31 -1.52 -7.94
C ARG A 73 -7.54 -2.77 -8.32
N GLU A 74 -7.93 -3.89 -7.75
CA GLU A 74 -7.19 -5.15 -7.84
C GLU A 74 -7.02 -5.65 -9.27
N THR A 75 -8.05 -5.52 -10.10
CA THR A 75 -7.95 -5.97 -11.50
C THR A 75 -6.96 -5.15 -12.31
N GLU A 76 -6.70 -3.92 -11.90
CA GLU A 76 -5.77 -3.01 -12.55
C GLU A 76 -4.43 -2.92 -11.85
N VAL A 77 -4.27 -3.63 -10.74
CA VAL A 77 -3.04 -3.66 -9.93
C VAL A 77 -2.67 -2.23 -9.48
N ALA A 78 -3.68 -1.48 -9.05
CA ALA A 78 -3.53 -0.05 -8.81
C ALA A 78 -4.16 0.40 -7.50
N ILE A 79 -3.59 1.46 -6.93
CA ILE A 79 -4.22 2.22 -5.86
C ILE A 79 -4.77 3.50 -6.47
N TRP A 80 -6.07 3.72 -6.33
CA TRP A 80 -6.69 5.00 -6.63
C TRP A 80 -6.74 5.79 -5.34
N ALA A 81 -5.93 6.83 -5.26
CA ALA A 81 -5.70 7.57 -4.03
C ALA A 81 -6.41 8.92 -4.04
N ASN A 82 -7.18 9.19 -2.98
CA ASN A 82 -7.77 10.50 -2.79
C ASN A 82 -6.65 11.54 -2.72
N LYS A 83 -6.83 12.66 -3.44
CA LYS A 83 -5.81 13.71 -3.52
C LYS A 83 -5.40 14.29 -2.17
N PHE A 84 -6.31 14.26 -1.18
CA PHE A 84 -6.00 14.77 0.17
C PHE A 84 -5.32 13.72 1.05
N ALA A 85 -5.46 12.44 0.73
CA ALA A 85 -4.86 11.36 1.52
C ALA A 85 -3.33 11.44 1.55
N VAL A 86 -2.71 11.99 0.51
CA VAL A 86 -1.26 12.08 0.40
C VAL A 86 -0.67 13.34 1.06
N GLU A 87 -1.51 14.19 1.64
CA GLU A 87 -1.04 15.38 2.36
C GLU A 87 -0.33 15.03 3.67
N ASN A 88 -0.67 13.89 4.28
CA ASN A 88 0.07 13.33 5.41
C ASN A 88 0.91 12.17 4.91
N PRO A 89 2.22 12.37 4.66
CA PRO A 89 3.03 11.33 4.03
C PRO A 89 3.16 10.04 4.85
N VAL A 90 3.23 10.13 6.18
CA VAL A 90 3.38 8.96 7.05
C VAL A 90 2.11 8.11 6.99
N ASP A 91 0.95 8.74 7.12
CA ASP A 91 -0.32 8.04 7.05
C ASP A 91 -0.54 7.42 5.68
N ALA A 92 -0.26 8.19 4.61
CA ALA A 92 -0.38 7.70 3.24
C ALA A 92 0.53 6.51 2.97
N ALA A 93 1.76 6.53 3.49
CA ALA A 93 2.69 5.42 3.34
C ALA A 93 2.10 4.15 3.96
N SER A 94 1.56 4.24 5.17
CA SER A 94 0.93 3.09 5.83
C SER A 94 -0.31 2.62 5.06
N LEU A 95 -1.09 3.55 4.50
CA LEU A 95 -2.26 3.23 3.68
C LEU A 95 -1.87 2.47 2.42
N PHE A 96 -0.82 2.90 1.73
CA PHE A 96 -0.35 2.24 0.51
C PHE A 96 0.13 0.81 0.79
N ILE A 97 0.80 0.60 1.91
CA ILE A 97 1.24 -0.74 2.31
C ILE A 97 0.03 -1.61 2.66
N GLN A 98 -0.99 -1.05 3.30
CA GLN A 98 -2.25 -1.75 3.56
C GLN A 98 -2.91 -2.21 2.25
N LYS A 99 -2.95 -1.35 1.25
CA LYS A 99 -3.53 -1.70 -0.06
C LYS A 99 -2.69 -2.74 -0.80
N ALA A 100 -1.36 -2.64 -0.72
CA ALA A 100 -0.47 -3.65 -1.29
C ALA A 100 -0.70 -5.02 -0.64
N TYR A 101 -0.93 -5.05 0.67
CA TYR A 101 -1.23 -6.29 1.38
C TYR A 101 -2.56 -6.89 0.92
N ALA A 102 -3.60 -6.06 0.73
CA ALA A 102 -4.87 -6.53 0.19
C ALA A 102 -4.70 -7.12 -1.22
N MET A 103 -3.84 -6.51 -2.05
CA MET A 103 -3.52 -7.05 -3.37
C MET A 103 -2.85 -8.42 -3.27
N LYS A 104 -1.93 -8.58 -2.32
CA LYS A 104 -1.30 -9.88 -2.05
C LYS A 104 -2.36 -10.93 -1.72
N GLU A 105 -3.30 -10.62 -0.84
CA GLU A 105 -4.37 -11.55 -0.48
C GLU A 105 -5.24 -11.90 -1.69
N TYR A 106 -5.53 -10.92 -2.54
CA TYR A 106 -6.25 -11.17 -3.79
C TYR A 106 -5.51 -12.19 -4.67
N LEU A 107 -4.21 -12.02 -4.85
CA LEU A 107 -3.41 -12.96 -5.65
C LEU A 107 -3.31 -14.35 -5.00
N ASP A 108 -3.31 -14.40 -3.67
CA ASP A 108 -3.27 -15.66 -2.92
C ASP A 108 -4.61 -16.40 -2.91
N GLY A 109 -5.65 -15.80 -3.50
CA GLY A 109 -6.99 -16.38 -3.53
C GLY A 109 -7.73 -16.27 -2.21
N GLU A 110 -7.27 -15.43 -1.29
CA GLU A 110 -7.92 -15.20 -0.02
C GLU A 110 -8.97 -14.09 -0.11
N LEU A 111 -9.89 -14.10 0.86
CA LEU A 111 -10.87 -13.01 0.98
C LEU A 111 -10.12 -11.77 1.48
N TYR A 112 -10.05 -10.75 0.64
CA TYR A 112 -9.26 -9.53 0.90
C TYR A 112 -10.12 -8.35 1.37
N TYR A 113 -11.38 -8.60 1.71
CA TYR A 113 -12.30 -7.59 2.24
C TYR A 113 -13.16 -8.22 3.34
N GLY A 114 -13.89 -7.38 4.11
CA GLY A 114 -14.69 -7.82 5.23
C GLY A 114 -13.91 -7.79 6.54
N GLY A 115 -14.56 -8.15 7.64
CA GLY A 115 -14.04 -7.94 9.01
C GLY A 115 -12.68 -8.57 9.30
N ASN A 116 -12.48 -9.85 8.92
CA ASN A 116 -11.20 -10.52 9.17
C ASN A 116 -10.09 -10.00 8.28
N ALA A 117 -10.40 -9.71 7.01
CA ALA A 117 -9.44 -9.11 6.09
C ALA A 117 -9.05 -7.72 6.56
N GLU A 118 -10.00 -6.94 7.07
CA GLU A 118 -9.72 -5.61 7.62
C GLU A 118 -8.76 -5.71 8.80
N LYS A 119 -8.97 -6.64 9.71
CA LYS A 119 -8.05 -6.85 10.85
C LYS A 119 -6.64 -7.17 10.39
N ARG A 120 -6.49 -8.05 9.39
CA ARG A 120 -5.17 -8.40 8.85
C ARG A 120 -4.49 -7.22 8.19
N SER A 121 -5.24 -6.44 7.42
CA SER A 121 -4.68 -5.28 6.72
C SER A 121 -4.30 -4.16 7.69
N VAL A 122 -5.09 -3.95 8.74
CA VAL A 122 -4.75 -3.00 9.82
C VAL A 122 -3.50 -3.47 10.56
N ALA A 123 -3.38 -4.77 10.84
CA ALA A 123 -2.19 -5.32 11.47
C ALA A 123 -0.94 -5.06 10.64
N LYS A 124 -1.04 -5.17 9.32
CA LYS A 124 0.07 -4.86 8.40
C LYS A 124 0.42 -3.36 8.45
N ARG A 125 -0.59 -2.52 8.52
CA ARG A 125 -0.41 -1.07 8.62
C ARG A 125 0.32 -0.69 9.91
N ILE A 126 -0.05 -1.32 11.02
CA ILE A 126 0.60 -1.14 12.32
C ILE A 126 2.06 -1.61 12.26
N GLU A 127 2.31 -2.78 11.70
CA GLU A 127 3.66 -3.33 11.50
C GLU A 127 4.53 -2.36 10.71
N PHE A 128 3.99 -1.81 9.61
CA PHE A 128 4.70 -0.82 8.81
C PHE A 128 5.07 0.41 9.63
N LEU A 129 4.11 0.98 10.36
CA LEU A 129 4.35 2.18 11.17
C LEU A 129 5.40 1.93 12.26
N GLN A 130 5.36 0.76 12.88
CA GLN A 130 6.36 0.37 13.88
C GLN A 130 7.76 0.28 13.25
N THR A 131 7.84 -0.32 12.07
CA THR A 131 9.11 -0.45 11.35
C THR A 131 9.64 0.92 10.91
N LEU A 132 8.78 1.78 10.38
CA LEU A 132 9.18 3.14 9.99
C LEU A 132 9.68 3.94 11.18
N LYS A 133 8.97 3.88 12.30
CA LYS A 133 9.36 4.54 13.55
C LYS A 133 10.76 4.12 13.97
N ASP A 134 11.04 2.81 13.89
CA ASP A 134 12.33 2.26 14.34
C ASP A 134 13.49 2.61 13.39
N LYS A 135 13.20 2.74 12.11
CA LYS A 135 14.25 2.94 11.08
C LYS A 135 14.51 4.38 10.70
N THR A 136 13.53 5.28 10.90
CA THR A 136 13.70 6.67 10.51
C THR A 136 14.64 7.42 11.44
N SER A 137 15.46 8.31 10.86
CA SER A 137 16.25 9.28 11.62
C SER A 137 15.56 10.63 11.74
N ASP A 138 14.43 10.81 11.07
CA ASP A 138 13.65 12.06 11.07
C ASP A 138 12.75 12.10 12.29
N LYS A 139 12.94 13.11 13.14
CA LYS A 139 12.17 13.24 14.40
C LYS A 139 10.69 13.45 14.17
N ASP A 140 10.33 14.20 13.12
CA ASP A 140 8.93 14.49 12.80
C ASP A 140 8.23 13.24 12.28
N VAL A 141 8.90 12.46 11.45
CA VAL A 141 8.39 11.18 10.94
C VAL A 141 8.19 10.22 12.10
N LYS A 142 9.14 10.15 13.02
CA LYS A 142 9.05 9.28 14.19
C LYS A 142 7.87 9.67 15.09
N ALA A 143 7.71 10.96 15.37
CA ALA A 143 6.62 11.46 16.19
C ALA A 143 5.26 11.19 15.56
N GLU A 144 5.13 11.40 14.25
CA GLU A 144 3.88 11.11 13.55
C GLU A 144 3.57 9.62 13.49
N SER A 145 4.59 8.78 13.31
CA SER A 145 4.42 7.33 13.37
C SER A 145 3.91 6.89 14.73
N GLU A 146 4.45 7.45 15.81
CA GLU A 146 4.00 7.16 17.18
C GLU A 146 2.56 7.60 17.40
N ARG A 147 2.19 8.79 16.90
CA ARG A 147 0.83 9.30 17.02
C ARG A 147 -0.17 8.39 16.31
N LEU A 148 0.16 7.97 15.09
CA LEU A 148 -0.71 7.08 14.31
C LEU A 148 -0.80 5.69 14.94
N LEU A 149 0.30 5.19 15.50
CA LEU A 149 0.29 3.90 16.22
C LEU A 149 -0.67 3.93 17.40
N GLU A 150 -0.71 5.02 18.17
CA GLU A 150 -1.67 5.15 19.27
C GLU A 150 -3.11 5.15 18.76
N MET A 151 -3.38 5.85 17.66
CA MET A 151 -4.71 5.85 17.03
C MET A 151 -5.14 4.45 16.59
N TRP A 152 -4.27 3.73 15.91
CA TRP A 152 -4.58 2.38 15.43
C TRP A 152 -4.68 1.36 16.56
N LYS A 153 -3.92 1.54 17.61
CA LYS A 153 -3.99 0.69 18.78
C LYS A 153 -5.37 0.76 19.46
N ASP A 154 -5.90 1.97 19.61
CA ASP A 154 -7.24 2.17 20.15
C ASP A 154 -8.30 1.58 19.22
N SER A 155 -8.17 1.78 17.90
CA SER A 155 -9.08 1.23 16.92
C SER A 155 -9.06 -0.29 16.88
N SER A 156 -7.89 -0.92 17.06
CA SER A 156 -7.76 -2.37 17.01
C SER A 156 -8.48 -3.06 18.18
N LEU A 157 -8.74 -2.35 19.26
CA LEU A 157 -9.52 -2.90 20.38
C LEU A 157 -11.00 -3.04 20.04
N VAL A 158 -11.47 -2.33 19.01
CA VAL A 158 -12.88 -2.37 18.58
C VAL A 158 -13.16 -3.54 17.64
N PHE A 159 -12.16 -4.00 16.94
CA PHE A 159 -12.29 -5.16 16.07
C PHE A 159 -12.24 -6.44 16.89
#